data_c8a135bc38964b76e2367b6dab3e7b01
#
_entry.id   c8a135bc38964b76e2367b6dab3e7b01
#
_cell.length_a   1.000
_cell.length_b   1.000
_cell.length_c   1.000
_cell.angle_alpha   90.00
_cell.angle_beta   90.00
_cell.angle_gamma   90.00
#
_symmetry.space_group_name_H-M   'P 1'
#
loop_
_entity.id
_entity.type
_entity.pdbx_description
1 polymer ?
#
loop_
_entity_poly.entity_id
_entity_poly.type
_entity_poly.pdbx_seq_one_letter_code
_entity_poly.pdbx_strand_id
1 'polypeptide(L)'
;MEILLGIGFGILAFLFIYCLLGGLYTVNQNERAVVTNFGRAERIRNATSLELPIAEHLNEEEKQRYRYPQIRVIQPGGPYLRLPWQKVYKVSVAIETVDISIDPDAAQAQQPGAALEAVTKDQLNIGLTGQIRYRVSEQNLYAYLFGVKKPISHVVGYFVSVLRERIANYEAAQVTTTAEPLLEKADEALAKVGISINDLRKNLNDLNDQMDRECLSSSGRYGMLLDASLITGIDPPTDIESALAAINTAHNEVSAAISLAQANADQRIEQSRKAVEIETNRAQAEVQPLRWMAQQLAELKRSGENALPAYIRNVRLELFSRAKRVILKEKAS
;
A
#
# COMPACT_ATOMS: atom_id res chain seq x y z
N MET A 1 -67.65 -49.59 2.47
CA MET A 1 -67.28 -48.23 2.85
C MET A 1 -65.97 -48.18 3.68
N GLU A 2 -65.77 -49.09 4.61
CA GLU A 2 -64.63 -49.19 5.47
C GLU A 2 -63.27 -49.42 4.76
N ILE A 3 -63.29 -50.30 3.67
CA ILE A 3 -62.07 -50.55 2.91
C ILE A 3 -61.61 -49.34 2.13
N LEU A 4 -62.50 -48.52 1.60
CA LEU A 4 -62.15 -47.25 0.92
C LEU A 4 -61.62 -46.20 1.89
N LEU A 5 -62.15 -46.18 3.09
CA LEU A 5 -61.63 -45.30 4.17
C LEU A 5 -60.23 -45.74 4.60
N GLY A 6 -59.99 -47.07 4.71
CA GLY A 6 -58.66 -47.59 5.08
C GLY A 6 -57.60 -47.31 4.00
N ILE A 7 -57.95 -47.44 2.72
CA ILE A 7 -57.06 -47.10 1.59
C ILE A 7 -56.75 -45.59 1.60
N GLY A 8 -57.78 -44.74 1.80
CA GLY A 8 -57.61 -43.31 1.88
C GLY A 8 -56.68 -42.87 3.03
N PHE A 9 -56.85 -43.46 4.20
CA PHE A 9 -55.97 -43.22 5.35
C PHE A 9 -54.53 -43.69 5.12
N GLY A 10 -54.36 -44.86 4.48
CA GLY A 10 -53.05 -45.41 4.10
C GLY A 10 -52.28 -44.49 3.14
N ILE A 11 -52.99 -43.97 2.11
CA ILE A 11 -52.39 -43.00 1.17
C ILE A 11 -52.02 -41.69 1.88
N LEU A 12 -52.87 -41.19 2.77
CA LEU A 12 -52.61 -39.96 3.54
C LEU A 12 -51.41 -40.15 4.49
N ALA A 13 -51.34 -41.26 5.21
CA ALA A 13 -50.22 -41.59 6.07
C ALA A 13 -48.92 -41.75 5.26
N PHE A 14 -48.98 -42.39 4.12
CA PHE A 14 -47.83 -42.54 3.23
C PHE A 14 -47.32 -41.16 2.74
N LEU A 15 -48.24 -40.32 2.25
CA LEU A 15 -47.92 -38.96 1.83
C LEU A 15 -47.33 -38.11 2.98
N PHE A 16 -47.88 -38.26 4.18
CA PHE A 16 -47.39 -37.58 5.37
C PHE A 16 -45.96 -37.99 5.71
N ILE A 17 -45.69 -39.30 5.75
CA ILE A 17 -44.36 -39.86 6.02
C ILE A 17 -43.38 -39.45 4.91
N TYR A 18 -43.79 -39.55 3.64
CA TYR A 18 -42.98 -39.11 2.51
C TYR A 18 -42.62 -37.62 2.60
N CYS A 19 -43.57 -36.77 2.95
CA CYS A 19 -43.38 -35.33 3.14
C CYS A 19 -42.45 -35.03 4.29
N LEU A 20 -42.57 -35.78 5.38
CA LEU A 20 -41.75 -35.60 6.58
C LEU A 20 -40.29 -36.03 6.37
N LEU A 21 -40.08 -37.19 5.74
CA LEU A 21 -38.73 -37.70 5.47
C LEU A 21 -38.04 -36.97 4.32
N GLY A 22 -38.77 -36.65 3.26
CA GLY A 22 -38.25 -35.93 2.08
C GLY A 22 -38.16 -34.43 2.25
N GLY A 23 -38.82 -33.88 3.28
CA GLY A 23 -38.89 -32.45 3.56
C GLY A 23 -37.80 -31.94 4.49
N LEU A 24 -37.10 -32.80 5.21
CA LEU A 24 -36.06 -32.36 6.16
C LEU A 24 -34.82 -31.91 5.43
N TYR A 25 -34.30 -30.77 5.83
CA TYR A 25 -33.00 -30.23 5.38
C TYR A 25 -32.26 -29.49 6.48
N THR A 26 -30.95 -29.42 6.34
CA THR A 26 -30.05 -28.68 7.21
C THR A 26 -29.34 -27.58 6.43
N VAL A 27 -28.94 -26.54 7.09
CA VAL A 27 -28.12 -25.44 6.53
C VAL A 27 -26.78 -25.43 7.23
N ASN A 28 -25.70 -25.53 6.49
CA ASN A 28 -24.34 -25.53 7.02
C ASN A 28 -23.97 -24.13 7.54
N GLN A 29 -22.91 -24.04 8.36
CA GLN A 29 -22.49 -22.76 8.94
C GLN A 29 -22.05 -21.72 7.91
N ASN A 30 -21.45 -22.18 6.83
CA ASN A 30 -20.99 -21.34 5.72
C ASN A 30 -22.08 -21.08 4.67
N GLU A 31 -23.29 -21.56 4.90
CA GLU A 31 -24.41 -21.39 3.97
C GLU A 31 -25.53 -20.55 4.59
N ARG A 32 -26.32 -19.95 3.71
CA ARG A 32 -27.63 -19.36 4.03
C ARG A 32 -28.66 -19.95 3.10
N ALA A 33 -29.87 -20.11 3.57
CA ALA A 33 -30.94 -20.68 2.75
C ALA A 33 -32.09 -19.69 2.56
N VAL A 34 -32.65 -19.73 1.37
CA VAL A 34 -33.84 -18.96 1.02
C VAL A 34 -34.90 -19.94 0.54
N VAL A 35 -36.09 -19.87 1.13
CA VAL A 35 -37.23 -20.70 0.75
C VAL A 35 -38.13 -19.93 -0.19
N THR A 36 -38.53 -20.58 -1.27
CA THR A 36 -39.54 -20.05 -2.20
C THR A 36 -40.80 -20.92 -2.17
N ASN A 37 -41.95 -20.27 -2.07
CA ASN A 37 -43.27 -20.88 -2.16
C ASN A 37 -43.82 -20.70 -3.60
N PHE A 38 -44.03 -21.78 -4.34
CA PHE A 38 -44.48 -21.73 -5.75
C PHE A 38 -43.63 -20.74 -6.59
N GLY A 39 -42.29 -20.71 -6.37
CA GLY A 39 -41.37 -19.84 -7.10
C GLY A 39 -41.24 -18.42 -6.53
N ARG A 40 -42.04 -18.02 -5.52
CA ARG A 40 -41.98 -16.71 -4.88
C ARG A 40 -41.20 -16.78 -3.56
N ALA A 41 -40.14 -15.99 -3.43
CA ALA A 41 -39.40 -15.86 -2.18
C ALA A 41 -40.25 -15.15 -1.11
N GLU A 42 -40.15 -15.60 0.14
CA GLU A 42 -40.83 -15.00 1.26
C GLU A 42 -40.22 -13.63 1.57
N ARG A 43 -41.03 -12.56 1.44
CA ARG A 43 -40.57 -11.18 1.63
C ARG A 43 -40.81 -10.73 3.07
N ILE A 44 -39.92 -9.90 3.57
CA ILE A 44 -40.04 -9.25 4.89
C ILE A 44 -40.84 -7.96 4.69
N ARG A 45 -42.19 -8.02 4.88
CA ARG A 45 -43.10 -6.87 4.74
C ARG A 45 -42.81 -6.07 3.44
N ASN A 46 -42.72 -4.74 3.54
CA ASN A 46 -42.39 -3.84 2.43
C ASN A 46 -40.94 -3.37 2.48
N ALA A 47 -40.06 -4.02 3.27
CA ALA A 47 -38.66 -3.65 3.39
C ALA A 47 -37.92 -3.85 2.07
N THR A 48 -37.09 -2.89 1.72
CA THR A 48 -36.29 -2.88 0.49
C THR A 48 -34.81 -2.79 0.82
N SER A 49 -33.97 -3.19 -0.16
CA SER A 49 -32.51 -3.09 -0.05
C SER A 49 -32.02 -1.65 0.16
N LEU A 50 -32.85 -0.64 -0.16
CA LEU A 50 -32.49 0.78 -0.01
C LEU A 50 -32.47 1.25 1.45
N GLU A 51 -33.11 0.51 2.35
CA GLU A 51 -33.12 0.81 3.79
C GLU A 51 -31.87 0.31 4.51
N LEU A 52 -31.01 -0.42 3.82
CA LEU A 52 -29.80 -1.03 4.35
C LEU A 52 -28.58 -0.14 4.08
N PRO A 53 -27.52 -0.21 4.91
CA PRO A 53 -26.27 0.56 4.71
C PRO A 53 -25.62 0.35 3.35
N ILE A 54 -25.85 -0.81 2.72
CA ILE A 54 -25.34 -1.13 1.38
C ILE A 54 -25.83 -0.17 0.28
N ALA A 55 -26.95 0.54 0.52
CA ALA A 55 -27.49 1.51 -0.43
C ALA A 55 -26.77 2.87 -0.39
N GLU A 56 -25.96 3.15 0.62
CA GLU A 56 -25.18 4.40 0.71
C GLU A 56 -24.15 4.53 -0.41
N HIS A 57 -23.65 3.40 -0.91
CA HIS A 57 -22.65 3.36 -1.98
C HIS A 57 -23.28 3.40 -3.39
N LEU A 58 -24.59 3.52 -3.49
CA LEU A 58 -25.30 3.60 -4.77
C LEU A 58 -25.63 5.06 -5.13
N ASN A 59 -25.46 5.41 -6.40
CA ASN A 59 -25.90 6.68 -6.95
C ASN A 59 -27.45 6.72 -7.01
N GLU A 60 -28.06 7.90 -7.11
CA GLU A 60 -29.52 8.05 -7.11
C GLU A 60 -30.20 7.30 -8.28
N GLU A 61 -29.59 7.26 -9.45
CA GLU A 61 -30.06 6.48 -10.60
C GLU A 61 -30.02 4.98 -10.32
N GLU A 62 -28.99 4.54 -9.64
CA GLU A 62 -28.79 3.14 -9.26
C GLU A 62 -29.75 2.71 -8.17
N LYS A 63 -30.08 3.58 -7.22
CA LYS A 63 -31.10 3.32 -6.20
C LYS A 63 -32.47 3.06 -6.82
N GLN A 64 -32.81 3.75 -7.91
CA GLN A 64 -34.06 3.47 -8.64
C GLN A 64 -34.00 2.13 -9.37
N ARG A 65 -32.87 1.81 -9.97
CA ARG A 65 -32.69 0.61 -10.79
C ARG A 65 -32.53 -0.67 -9.97
N TYR A 66 -31.79 -0.62 -8.85
CA TYR A 66 -31.42 -1.77 -8.02
C TYR A 66 -32.22 -1.84 -6.72
N ARG A 67 -33.52 -1.53 -6.80
CA ARG A 67 -34.43 -1.66 -5.69
C ARG A 67 -34.94 -3.07 -5.54
N TYR A 68 -34.36 -3.85 -4.63
CA TYR A 68 -34.74 -5.22 -4.37
C TYR A 68 -35.56 -5.38 -3.10
N PRO A 69 -36.53 -6.32 -3.05
CA PRO A 69 -37.23 -6.64 -1.81
C PRO A 69 -36.33 -7.40 -0.86
N GLN A 70 -36.40 -7.12 0.42
CA GLN A 70 -35.78 -7.96 1.43
C GLN A 70 -36.54 -9.28 1.57
N ILE A 71 -35.79 -10.38 1.67
CA ILE A 71 -36.31 -11.73 1.79
C ILE A 71 -35.89 -12.36 3.12
N ARG A 72 -36.71 -13.31 3.58
CA ARG A 72 -36.39 -14.08 4.78
C ARG A 72 -35.24 -15.03 4.51
N VAL A 73 -34.16 -14.87 5.27
CA VAL A 73 -32.97 -15.72 5.21
C VAL A 73 -32.99 -16.69 6.39
N ILE A 74 -32.81 -17.98 6.08
CA ILE A 74 -32.72 -19.03 7.07
C ILE A 74 -31.26 -19.18 7.49
N GLN A 75 -31.04 -19.08 8.77
CA GLN A 75 -29.73 -19.17 9.40
C GLN A 75 -29.23 -20.63 9.45
N PRO A 76 -27.91 -20.86 9.64
CA PRO A 76 -27.37 -22.18 9.83
C PRO A 76 -28.02 -22.96 10.98
N GLY A 77 -28.19 -24.26 10.78
CA GLY A 77 -28.81 -25.13 11.77
C GLY A 77 -29.77 -26.14 11.12
N GLY A 78 -30.72 -26.56 11.89
CA GLY A 78 -31.72 -27.54 11.48
C GLY A 78 -31.94 -28.63 12.51
N PRO A 79 -32.76 -29.63 12.19
CA PRO A 79 -33.43 -29.86 10.93
C PRO A 79 -34.61 -28.91 10.66
N TYR A 80 -34.68 -28.37 9.44
CA TYR A 80 -35.80 -27.57 8.95
C TYR A 80 -36.69 -28.43 8.10
N LEU A 81 -38.00 -28.14 8.06
CA LEU A 81 -38.97 -28.85 7.25
C LEU A 81 -39.35 -27.95 6.05
N ARG A 82 -39.30 -28.52 4.84
CA ARG A 82 -39.87 -27.92 3.63
C ARG A 82 -41.10 -28.67 3.20
N LEU A 83 -42.07 -27.95 2.71
CA LEU A 83 -43.28 -28.54 2.10
C LEU A 83 -43.01 -28.90 0.61
N PRO A 84 -43.77 -29.84 0.02
CA PRO A 84 -43.54 -30.31 -1.36
C PRO A 84 -43.54 -29.19 -2.43
N TRP A 85 -44.28 -28.11 -2.20
CA TRP A 85 -44.35 -26.96 -3.09
C TRP A 85 -43.31 -25.90 -2.83
N GLN A 86 -42.47 -26.10 -1.80
CA GLN A 86 -41.36 -25.23 -1.45
C GLN A 86 -40.08 -25.70 -2.10
N LYS A 87 -39.29 -24.72 -2.57
CA LYS A 87 -37.92 -24.95 -3.04
C LYS A 87 -36.94 -24.18 -2.17
N VAL A 88 -35.87 -24.85 -1.76
CA VAL A 88 -34.81 -24.28 -0.92
C VAL A 88 -33.59 -24.00 -1.80
N TYR A 89 -33.15 -22.77 -1.76
CA TYR A 89 -31.88 -22.31 -2.38
C TYR A 89 -30.86 -22.11 -1.29
N LYS A 90 -29.76 -22.85 -1.32
CA LYS A 90 -28.64 -22.69 -0.42
C LYS A 90 -27.54 -21.95 -1.15
N VAL A 91 -26.94 -20.96 -0.48
CA VAL A 91 -25.88 -20.10 -1.02
C VAL A 91 -24.74 -20.06 -0.02
N SER A 92 -23.54 -20.29 -0.49
CA SER A 92 -22.32 -20.08 0.31
C SER A 92 -22.13 -18.59 0.59
N VAL A 93 -21.90 -18.26 1.86
CA VAL A 93 -21.50 -16.89 2.30
C VAL A 93 -20.04 -16.84 2.74
N ALA A 94 -19.33 -17.94 2.52
CA ALA A 94 -17.88 -17.98 2.71
C ALA A 94 -17.19 -17.08 1.70
N ILE A 95 -15.98 -16.63 2.05
CA ILE A 95 -15.13 -15.88 1.12
C ILE A 95 -14.63 -16.84 0.04
N GLU A 96 -14.85 -16.46 -1.19
CA GLU A 96 -14.40 -17.17 -2.38
C GLU A 96 -13.42 -16.29 -3.15
N THR A 97 -12.51 -16.91 -3.90
CA THR A 97 -11.49 -16.23 -4.70
C THR A 97 -11.67 -16.55 -6.16
N VAL A 98 -11.60 -15.52 -7.01
CA VAL A 98 -11.64 -15.63 -8.48
C VAL A 98 -10.46 -14.85 -9.05
N ASP A 99 -9.77 -15.44 -10.03
CA ASP A 99 -8.72 -14.77 -10.77
C ASP A 99 -9.30 -13.69 -11.71
N ILE A 100 -8.62 -12.55 -11.82
CA ILE A 100 -9.07 -11.40 -12.62
C ILE A 100 -9.12 -11.75 -14.12
N SER A 101 -8.25 -12.64 -14.56
CA SER A 101 -8.14 -13.07 -15.97
C SER A 101 -9.22 -14.07 -16.41
N ILE A 102 -10.00 -14.56 -15.45
CA ILE A 102 -11.05 -15.55 -15.74
C ILE A 102 -12.28 -14.86 -16.31
N ASP A 103 -12.63 -15.20 -17.55
CA ASP A 103 -13.95 -14.90 -18.10
C ASP A 103 -14.94 -15.97 -17.58
N PRO A 104 -15.79 -15.64 -16.60
CA PRO A 104 -16.70 -16.63 -16.01
C PRO A 104 -17.79 -17.11 -16.99
N ASP A 105 -17.97 -16.46 -18.13
CA ASP A 105 -18.88 -16.89 -19.19
C ASP A 105 -18.23 -17.85 -20.19
N ALA A 106 -16.90 -17.84 -20.30
CA ALA A 106 -16.11 -18.68 -21.20
C ALA A 106 -15.25 -19.72 -20.46
N ALA A 107 -15.85 -20.49 -19.57
CA ALA A 107 -15.17 -21.48 -18.72
C ALA A 107 -14.30 -22.51 -19.45
N GLN A 108 -14.47 -22.66 -20.76
CA GLN A 108 -13.69 -23.58 -21.61
C GLN A 108 -12.46 -22.92 -22.25
N ALA A 109 -12.34 -21.58 -22.24
CA ALA A 109 -11.23 -20.84 -22.85
C ALA A 109 -10.14 -20.46 -21.86
N GLN A 110 -10.27 -20.88 -20.60
CA GLN A 110 -9.39 -20.43 -19.52
C GLN A 110 -8.14 -21.29 -19.43
N GLN A 111 -7.02 -20.71 -19.82
CA GLN A 111 -5.72 -21.23 -19.43
C GLN A 111 -5.39 -20.60 -18.04
N PRO A 112 -5.09 -21.42 -17.02
CA PRO A 112 -4.59 -20.90 -15.76
C PRO A 112 -3.30 -20.10 -16.02
N GLY A 113 -3.30 -18.83 -15.61
CA GLY A 113 -2.16 -17.93 -15.83
C GLY A 113 -2.29 -16.96 -17.02
N ALA A 114 -3.46 -16.91 -17.70
CA ALA A 114 -3.72 -15.84 -18.65
C ALA A 114 -3.69 -14.48 -17.93
N ALA A 115 -2.92 -13.52 -18.44
CA ALA A 115 -2.88 -12.16 -17.91
C ALA A 115 -4.02 -11.33 -18.49
N LEU A 116 -4.63 -10.48 -17.68
CA LEU A 116 -5.58 -9.48 -18.15
C LEU A 116 -4.80 -8.37 -18.87
N GLU A 117 -5.10 -8.10 -20.11
CA GLU A 117 -4.49 -7.00 -20.86
C GLU A 117 -5.11 -5.66 -20.51
N ALA A 118 -4.27 -4.66 -20.25
CA ALA A 118 -4.64 -3.27 -20.07
C ALA A 118 -3.64 -2.34 -20.75
N VAL A 119 -4.07 -1.11 -21.04
CA VAL A 119 -3.23 -0.08 -21.66
C VAL A 119 -2.98 1.02 -20.67
N THR A 120 -1.72 1.38 -20.46
CA THR A 120 -1.32 2.51 -19.61
C THR A 120 -1.54 3.86 -20.30
N LYS A 121 -1.42 4.96 -19.55
CA LYS A 121 -1.45 6.32 -20.08
C LYS A 121 -0.42 6.55 -21.20
N ASP A 122 0.73 5.88 -21.12
CA ASP A 122 1.81 5.93 -22.09
C ASP A 122 1.56 5.04 -23.32
N GLN A 123 0.33 4.52 -23.48
CA GLN A 123 -0.07 3.62 -24.56
C GLN A 123 0.72 2.29 -24.60
N LEU A 124 1.22 1.84 -23.46
CA LEU A 124 1.89 0.56 -23.33
C LEU A 124 0.88 -0.51 -22.95
N ASN A 125 0.89 -1.63 -23.67
CA ASN A 125 0.13 -2.81 -23.30
C ASN A 125 0.82 -3.50 -22.14
N ILE A 126 0.08 -3.79 -21.08
CA ILE A 126 0.57 -4.51 -19.90
C ILE A 126 -0.31 -5.71 -19.61
N GLY A 127 0.30 -6.78 -19.12
CA GLY A 127 -0.39 -7.92 -18.54
C GLY A 127 -0.60 -7.72 -17.04
N LEU A 128 -1.82 -7.98 -16.57
CA LEU A 128 -2.18 -7.87 -15.16
C LEU A 128 -2.48 -9.25 -14.62
N THR A 129 -1.90 -9.56 -13.47
CA THR A 129 -2.18 -10.78 -12.71
C THR A 129 -2.74 -10.41 -11.35
N GLY A 130 -3.79 -11.12 -10.92
CA GLY A 130 -4.40 -10.82 -9.64
C GLY A 130 -5.63 -11.66 -9.36
N GLN A 131 -6.16 -11.50 -8.17
CA GLN A 131 -7.32 -12.23 -7.66
C GLN A 131 -8.28 -11.27 -6.96
N ILE A 132 -9.55 -11.58 -7.05
CA ILE A 132 -10.62 -10.91 -6.34
C ILE A 132 -11.16 -11.86 -5.28
N ARG A 133 -11.21 -11.40 -4.02
CA ARG A 133 -11.90 -12.08 -2.94
C ARG A 133 -13.28 -11.48 -2.77
N TYR A 134 -14.28 -12.30 -2.77
CA TYR A 134 -15.66 -11.87 -2.63
C TYR A 134 -16.46 -12.82 -1.73
N ARG A 135 -17.55 -12.31 -1.21
CA ARG A 135 -18.55 -13.09 -0.49
C ARG A 135 -19.95 -12.62 -0.87
N VAL A 136 -20.91 -13.51 -0.73
CA VAL A 136 -22.31 -13.15 -0.97
C VAL A 136 -22.84 -12.34 0.23
N SER A 137 -23.51 -11.22 -0.06
CA SER A 137 -24.11 -10.38 0.97
C SER A 137 -25.39 -11.04 1.52
N GLU A 138 -25.39 -11.35 2.83
CA GLU A 138 -26.58 -11.87 3.50
C GLU A 138 -27.76 -10.90 3.46
N GLN A 139 -27.48 -9.60 3.41
CA GLN A 139 -28.49 -8.54 3.41
C GLN A 139 -29.19 -8.39 2.06
N ASN A 140 -28.54 -8.79 0.95
CA ASN A 140 -29.10 -8.63 -0.39
C ASN A 140 -29.07 -9.94 -1.20
N LEU A 141 -29.43 -11.05 -0.57
CA LEU A 141 -29.51 -12.38 -1.23
C LEU A 141 -30.52 -12.42 -2.38
N TYR A 142 -31.51 -11.53 -2.39
CA TYR A 142 -32.47 -11.44 -3.49
C TYR A 142 -31.78 -11.05 -4.81
N ALA A 143 -30.92 -10.03 -4.76
CA ALA A 143 -30.16 -9.60 -5.95
C ALA A 143 -29.29 -10.72 -6.50
N TYR A 144 -28.60 -11.44 -5.63
CA TYR A 144 -27.72 -12.54 -5.99
C TYR A 144 -28.47 -13.72 -6.62
N LEU A 145 -29.60 -14.15 -6.02
CA LEU A 145 -30.32 -15.35 -6.45
C LEU A 145 -31.28 -15.10 -7.59
N PHE A 146 -31.95 -13.93 -7.59
CA PHE A 146 -33.12 -13.68 -8.45
C PHE A 146 -33.04 -12.37 -9.23
N GLY A 147 -32.17 -11.43 -8.81
CA GLY A 147 -32.06 -10.12 -9.44
C GLY A 147 -31.22 -10.13 -10.69
N VAL A 148 -30.12 -10.86 -10.68
CA VAL A 148 -29.15 -10.88 -11.77
C VAL A 148 -28.79 -12.32 -12.12
N LYS A 149 -28.68 -12.60 -13.41
CA LYS A 149 -28.19 -13.88 -13.89
C LYS A 149 -26.67 -13.85 -13.94
N LYS A 150 -26.01 -14.84 -13.31
CA LYS A 150 -24.54 -14.91 -13.20
C LYS A 150 -23.92 -13.65 -12.56
N PRO A 151 -24.23 -13.32 -11.30
CA PRO A 151 -23.76 -12.09 -10.67
C PRO A 151 -22.23 -11.98 -10.62
N ILE A 152 -21.50 -13.10 -10.55
CA ILE A 152 -20.03 -13.15 -10.56
C ILE A 152 -19.48 -12.52 -11.84
N SER A 153 -20.01 -12.87 -13.03
CA SER A 153 -19.58 -12.30 -14.30
C SER A 153 -19.75 -10.78 -14.35
N HIS A 154 -20.84 -10.29 -13.78
CA HIS A 154 -21.10 -8.84 -13.73
C HIS A 154 -20.14 -8.12 -12.79
N VAL A 155 -19.81 -8.71 -11.62
CA VAL A 155 -18.88 -8.11 -10.66
C VAL A 155 -17.45 -8.10 -11.22
N VAL A 156 -17.00 -9.23 -11.79
CA VAL A 156 -15.68 -9.31 -12.42
C VAL A 156 -15.58 -8.36 -13.62
N GLY A 157 -16.60 -8.32 -14.48
CA GLY A 157 -16.63 -7.40 -15.61
C GLY A 157 -16.60 -5.92 -15.19
N TYR A 158 -17.33 -5.55 -14.15
CA TYR A 158 -17.30 -4.21 -13.58
C TYR A 158 -15.91 -3.88 -13.00
N PHE A 159 -15.35 -4.80 -12.22
CA PHE A 159 -14.01 -4.67 -11.66
C PHE A 159 -12.94 -4.45 -12.74
N VAL A 160 -12.94 -5.30 -13.77
CA VAL A 160 -12.00 -5.20 -14.89
C VAL A 160 -12.15 -3.88 -15.64
N SER A 161 -13.39 -3.40 -15.81
CA SER A 161 -13.66 -2.12 -16.46
C SER A 161 -13.07 -0.94 -15.67
N VAL A 162 -13.34 -0.90 -14.37
CA VAL A 162 -12.81 0.14 -13.47
C VAL A 162 -11.28 0.06 -13.38
N LEU A 163 -10.73 -1.15 -13.30
CA LEU A 163 -9.27 -1.36 -13.25
C LEU A 163 -8.57 -0.83 -14.50
N ARG A 164 -9.11 -1.13 -15.69
CA ARG A 164 -8.57 -0.61 -16.96
C ARG A 164 -8.64 0.91 -17.03
N GLU A 165 -9.73 1.50 -16.57
CA GLU A 165 -9.89 2.96 -16.50
C GLU A 165 -8.87 3.59 -15.56
N ARG A 166 -8.65 2.99 -14.39
CA ARG A 166 -7.66 3.49 -13.41
C ARG A 166 -6.23 3.39 -13.94
N ILE A 167 -5.87 2.29 -14.57
CA ILE A 167 -4.54 2.12 -15.17
C ILE A 167 -4.32 3.09 -16.32
N ALA A 168 -5.31 3.29 -17.17
CA ALA A 168 -5.22 4.24 -18.29
C ALA A 168 -5.09 5.70 -17.82
N ASN A 169 -5.64 6.05 -16.67
CA ASN A 169 -5.61 7.39 -16.09
C ASN A 169 -4.62 7.54 -14.93
N TYR A 170 -3.82 6.51 -14.64
CA TYR A 170 -2.93 6.55 -13.49
C TYR A 170 -1.85 7.62 -13.67
N GLU A 171 -1.80 8.55 -12.72
CA GLU A 171 -0.71 9.51 -12.56
C GLU A 171 -0.08 9.25 -11.18
N ALA A 172 1.20 8.98 -11.14
CA ALA A 172 1.92 8.88 -9.87
C ALA A 172 1.80 10.22 -9.12
N ALA A 173 1.42 10.18 -7.86
CA ALA A 173 1.48 11.35 -7.01
C ALA A 173 2.94 11.84 -7.01
N GLN A 174 3.18 13.04 -7.53
CA GLN A 174 4.50 13.65 -7.49
C GLN A 174 4.87 13.82 -6.02
N VAL A 175 5.77 12.96 -5.55
CA VAL A 175 6.42 13.18 -4.26
C VAL A 175 7.28 14.42 -4.45
N THR A 176 6.80 15.55 -3.97
CA THR A 176 7.59 16.77 -3.82
C THR A 176 8.68 16.49 -2.79
N THR A 177 9.72 15.80 -3.23
CA THR A 177 10.95 15.70 -2.47
C THR A 177 11.60 17.06 -2.59
N THR A 178 11.69 17.78 -1.49
CA THR A 178 12.39 19.05 -1.31
C THR A 178 13.91 18.82 -1.48
N ALA A 179 14.35 18.47 -2.67
CA ALA A 179 15.75 18.31 -3.03
C ALA A 179 16.00 19.07 -4.33
N GLU A 180 16.81 20.07 -4.20
CA GLU A 180 17.49 20.97 -5.14
C GLU A 180 17.09 20.98 -6.64
N PRO A 181 16.96 22.19 -7.24
CA PRO A 181 16.35 22.45 -8.58
C PRO A 181 17.14 21.88 -9.78
N LEU A 182 18.27 21.25 -9.57
CA LEU A 182 19.08 20.63 -10.63
C LEU A 182 18.71 19.14 -10.88
N LEU A 183 18.20 18.46 -9.85
CA LEU A 183 17.70 17.09 -9.97
C LEU A 183 16.29 17.05 -10.58
N GLU A 184 15.47 18.06 -10.29
CA GLU A 184 14.10 18.19 -10.80
C GLU A 184 14.01 18.16 -12.33
N LYS A 185 14.98 18.79 -13.02
CA LYS A 185 15.01 18.79 -14.50
C LYS A 185 15.41 17.46 -15.13
N ALA A 186 16.21 16.68 -14.47
CA ALA A 186 16.60 15.35 -14.91
C ALA A 186 15.47 14.33 -14.64
N ASP A 187 14.82 14.45 -13.46
CA ASP A 187 13.67 13.62 -13.09
C ASP A 187 12.43 13.95 -13.93
N GLU A 188 12.19 15.22 -14.27
CA GLU A 188 11.10 15.63 -15.18
C GLU A 188 11.29 15.12 -16.63
N ALA A 189 12.52 15.04 -17.11
CA ALA A 189 12.82 14.51 -18.43
C ALA A 189 12.69 12.97 -18.48
N LEU A 190 13.05 12.28 -17.39
CA LEU A 190 12.89 10.85 -17.21
C LEU A 190 11.41 10.48 -16.88
N ALA A 191 10.69 11.34 -16.15
CA ALA A 191 9.26 11.19 -15.85
C ALA A 191 8.38 11.25 -17.11
N LYS A 192 8.87 11.80 -18.20
CA LYS A 192 8.14 11.84 -19.48
C LYS A 192 8.31 10.59 -20.35
N VAL A 193 9.16 9.65 -19.98
CA VAL A 193 9.46 8.46 -20.80
C VAL A 193 9.30 7.18 -19.95
N GLY A 194 8.08 6.64 -19.89
CA GLY A 194 7.84 5.25 -19.50
C GLY A 194 7.90 4.91 -18.01
N ILE A 195 7.75 5.87 -17.08
CA ILE A 195 7.81 5.65 -15.64
C ILE A 195 6.48 5.10 -15.07
N SER A 196 5.39 5.22 -15.81
CA SER A 196 4.05 4.83 -15.38
C SER A 196 3.98 3.37 -14.87
N ILE A 197 4.68 2.43 -15.50
CA ILE A 197 4.66 1.01 -15.09
C ILE A 197 5.40 0.78 -13.77
N ASN A 198 6.57 1.39 -13.59
CA ASN A 198 7.33 1.25 -12.35
C ASN A 198 6.61 1.90 -11.16
N ASP A 199 5.96 3.02 -11.40
CA ASP A 199 5.17 3.71 -10.38
C ASP A 199 3.90 2.93 -10.05
N LEU A 200 3.24 2.33 -11.04
CA LEU A 200 2.13 1.40 -10.81
C LEU A 200 2.57 0.20 -9.96
N ARG A 201 3.73 -0.40 -10.27
CA ARG A 201 4.28 -1.51 -9.47
C ARG A 201 4.61 -1.13 -8.04
N LYS A 202 5.12 0.08 -7.80
CA LYS A 202 5.42 0.60 -6.45
C LYS A 202 4.15 0.90 -5.66
N ASN A 203 3.09 1.34 -6.33
CA ASN A 203 1.86 1.80 -5.71
C ASN A 203 0.70 0.80 -5.86
N LEU A 204 1.00 -0.49 -5.98
CA LEU A 204 -0.02 -1.55 -6.09
C LEU A 204 -0.99 -1.57 -4.91
N ASN A 205 -0.53 -1.24 -3.70
CA ASN A 205 -1.38 -1.17 -2.52
C ASN A 205 -2.43 -0.06 -2.66
N ASP A 206 -2.01 1.12 -3.12
CA ASP A 206 -2.93 2.24 -3.34
C ASP A 206 -3.95 1.92 -4.42
N LEU A 207 -3.53 1.22 -5.48
CA LEU A 207 -4.42 0.75 -6.54
C LEU A 207 -5.45 -0.25 -5.99
N ASN A 208 -5.02 -1.23 -5.19
CA ASN A 208 -5.92 -2.18 -4.55
C ASN A 208 -6.92 -1.49 -3.63
N ASP A 209 -6.48 -0.56 -2.78
CA ASP A 209 -7.34 0.19 -1.87
C ASP A 209 -8.37 1.07 -2.63
N GLN A 210 -7.98 1.63 -3.77
CA GLN A 210 -8.90 2.37 -4.63
C GLN A 210 -9.93 1.44 -5.27
N MET A 211 -9.50 0.29 -5.79
CA MET A 211 -10.39 -0.71 -6.37
C MET A 211 -11.41 -1.22 -5.36
N ASP A 212 -11.00 -1.46 -4.12
CA ASP A 212 -11.90 -1.88 -3.05
C ASP A 212 -13.00 -0.83 -2.79
N ARG A 213 -12.65 0.46 -2.78
CA ARG A 213 -13.61 1.57 -2.60
C ARG A 213 -14.60 1.70 -3.76
N GLU A 214 -14.10 1.65 -4.99
CA GLU A 214 -14.93 1.77 -6.21
C GLU A 214 -15.92 0.61 -6.35
N CYS A 215 -15.52 -0.59 -5.90
CA CYS A 215 -16.35 -1.78 -6.00
C CYS A 215 -17.35 -1.98 -4.85
N LEU A 216 -17.40 -1.09 -3.84
CA LEU A 216 -18.37 -1.16 -2.73
C LEU A 216 -19.83 -1.19 -3.21
N SER A 217 -20.12 -0.52 -4.32
CA SER A 217 -21.47 -0.50 -4.93
C SER A 217 -21.95 -1.88 -5.43
N SER A 218 -21.05 -2.84 -5.62
CA SER A 218 -21.38 -4.20 -6.09
C SER A 218 -22.29 -4.96 -5.12
N SER A 219 -22.23 -4.65 -3.82
CA SER A 219 -23.10 -5.24 -2.80
C SER A 219 -24.57 -4.84 -2.98
N GLY A 220 -24.82 -3.60 -3.32
CA GLY A 220 -26.16 -3.08 -3.61
C GLY A 220 -26.69 -3.54 -4.96
N ARG A 221 -25.85 -3.56 -6.00
CA ARG A 221 -26.23 -3.90 -7.38
C ARG A 221 -26.46 -5.38 -7.56
N TYR A 222 -25.53 -6.22 -7.10
CA TYR A 222 -25.47 -7.66 -7.43
C TYR A 222 -25.61 -8.58 -6.22
N GLY A 223 -25.67 -8.03 -5.00
CA GLY A 223 -25.71 -8.82 -3.77
C GLY A 223 -24.39 -9.51 -3.44
N MET A 224 -23.28 -9.01 -3.99
CA MET A 224 -21.93 -9.53 -3.75
C MET A 224 -21.06 -8.44 -3.12
N LEU A 225 -20.45 -8.75 -2.00
CA LEU A 225 -19.52 -7.89 -1.30
C LEU A 225 -18.09 -8.26 -1.72
N LEU A 226 -17.34 -7.29 -2.24
CA LEU A 226 -15.93 -7.43 -2.45
C LEU A 226 -15.23 -7.35 -1.09
N ASP A 227 -14.43 -8.36 -0.78
CA ASP A 227 -13.66 -8.42 0.49
C ASP A 227 -12.28 -7.79 0.32
N ALA A 228 -11.60 -8.11 -0.77
CA ALA A 228 -10.34 -7.50 -1.15
C ALA A 228 -10.03 -7.72 -2.64
N SER A 229 -9.40 -6.72 -3.24
CA SER A 229 -8.73 -6.85 -4.53
C SER A 229 -7.24 -7.11 -4.30
N LEU A 230 -6.69 -8.09 -4.98
CA LEU A 230 -5.30 -8.50 -4.87
C LEU A 230 -4.66 -8.53 -6.26
N ILE A 231 -4.33 -7.36 -6.77
CA ILE A 231 -3.51 -7.24 -7.98
C ILE A 231 -2.08 -7.52 -7.55
N THR A 232 -1.50 -8.62 -8.06
CA THR A 232 -0.20 -9.14 -7.61
C THR A 232 0.93 -8.82 -8.56
N GLY A 233 0.65 -8.63 -9.85
CA GLY A 233 1.66 -8.37 -10.85
C GLY A 233 1.18 -7.49 -11.99
N ILE A 234 2.12 -6.70 -12.50
CA ILE A 234 1.97 -5.89 -13.71
C ILE A 234 3.17 -6.20 -14.59
N ASP A 235 2.93 -6.91 -15.68
CA ASP A 235 3.99 -7.39 -16.56
C ASP A 235 3.93 -6.66 -17.90
N PRO A 236 4.98 -5.88 -18.24
CA PRO A 236 5.10 -5.28 -19.56
C PRO A 236 5.46 -6.36 -20.59
N PRO A 237 5.27 -6.10 -21.89
CA PRO A 237 5.81 -6.94 -22.95
C PRO A 237 7.32 -7.11 -22.81
N THR A 238 7.83 -8.29 -23.18
CA THR A 238 9.26 -8.65 -23.05
C THR A 238 10.22 -7.67 -23.72
N ASP A 239 9.79 -7.06 -24.84
CA ASP A 239 10.59 -6.08 -25.59
C ASP A 239 10.79 -4.77 -24.79
N ILE A 240 9.80 -4.42 -23.97
CA ILE A 240 9.84 -3.20 -23.16
C ILE A 240 10.55 -3.46 -21.82
N GLU A 241 10.47 -4.68 -21.29
CA GLU A 241 11.08 -5.04 -20.01
C GLU A 241 12.61 -4.81 -20.01
N SER A 242 13.28 -5.20 -21.10
CA SER A 242 14.72 -4.98 -21.24
C SER A 242 15.09 -3.50 -21.27
N ALA A 243 14.28 -2.67 -21.94
CA ALA A 243 14.50 -1.22 -21.99
C ALA A 243 14.27 -0.57 -20.62
N LEU A 244 13.21 -0.97 -19.89
CA LEU A 244 12.93 -0.51 -18.53
C LEU A 244 14.04 -0.90 -17.55
N ALA A 245 14.58 -2.12 -17.67
CA ALA A 245 15.71 -2.57 -16.87
C ALA A 245 16.96 -1.71 -17.13
N ALA A 246 17.25 -1.37 -18.38
CA ALA A 246 18.36 -0.50 -18.74
C ALA A 246 18.19 0.93 -18.19
N ILE A 247 16.98 1.49 -18.26
CA ILE A 247 16.64 2.81 -17.66
C ILE A 247 16.84 2.78 -16.15
N ASN A 248 16.34 1.76 -15.45
CA ASN A 248 16.51 1.61 -14.01
C ASN A 248 18.00 1.48 -13.62
N THR A 249 18.78 0.75 -14.41
CA THR A 249 20.23 0.61 -14.17
C THR A 249 20.92 1.96 -14.31
N ALA A 250 20.64 2.69 -15.39
CA ALA A 250 21.21 4.03 -15.62
C ALA A 250 20.82 5.03 -14.50
N HIS A 251 19.56 4.99 -14.06
CA HIS A 251 19.10 5.83 -12.94
C HIS A 251 19.83 5.50 -11.64
N ASN A 252 20.01 4.22 -11.34
CA ASN A 252 20.75 3.78 -10.15
C ASN A 252 22.23 4.19 -10.21
N GLU A 253 22.86 4.10 -11.38
CA GLU A 253 24.24 4.54 -11.58
C GLU A 253 24.39 6.05 -11.38
N VAL A 254 23.48 6.87 -11.91
CA VAL A 254 23.47 8.33 -11.72
C VAL A 254 23.26 8.67 -10.23
N SER A 255 22.29 8.04 -9.57
CA SER A 255 22.03 8.26 -8.15
C SER A 255 23.24 7.88 -7.28
N ALA A 256 23.89 6.77 -7.58
CA ALA A 256 25.11 6.36 -6.91
C ALA A 256 26.26 7.37 -7.12
N ALA A 257 26.44 7.85 -8.36
CA ALA A 257 27.45 8.86 -8.69
C ALA A 257 27.24 10.19 -7.95
N ILE A 258 25.98 10.65 -7.86
CA ILE A 258 25.60 11.85 -7.11
C ILE A 258 25.89 11.66 -5.62
N SER A 259 25.47 10.54 -5.03
CA SER A 259 25.70 10.23 -3.62
C SER A 259 27.20 10.18 -3.30
N LEU A 260 28.01 9.60 -4.18
CA LEU A 260 29.46 9.56 -4.05
C LEU A 260 30.08 10.96 -4.13
N ALA A 261 29.60 11.79 -5.06
CA ALA A 261 30.09 13.16 -5.21
C ALA A 261 29.76 14.02 -3.97
N GLN A 262 28.56 13.87 -3.43
CA GLN A 262 28.15 14.52 -2.17
C GLN A 262 29.02 14.08 -0.98
N ALA A 263 29.19 12.76 -0.81
CA ALA A 263 30.05 12.24 0.26
C ALA A 263 31.51 12.76 0.15
N ASN A 264 32.05 12.84 -1.07
CA ASN A 264 33.37 13.40 -1.31
C ASN A 264 33.44 14.91 -0.99
N ALA A 265 32.40 15.66 -1.31
CA ALA A 265 32.31 17.09 -0.98
C ALA A 265 32.24 17.30 0.53
N ASP A 266 31.40 16.56 1.23
CA ASP A 266 31.27 16.62 2.69
C ASP A 266 32.60 16.23 3.38
N GLN A 267 33.26 15.19 2.89
CA GLN A 267 34.58 14.81 3.41
C GLN A 267 35.61 15.90 3.24
N ARG A 268 35.65 16.59 2.09
CA ARG A 268 36.56 17.74 1.87
C ARG A 268 36.23 18.90 2.78
N ILE A 269 34.98 19.21 3.00
CA ILE A 269 34.53 20.26 3.93
C ILE A 269 34.98 19.94 5.35
N GLU A 270 34.79 18.73 5.82
CA GLU A 270 35.23 18.31 7.16
C GLU A 270 36.75 18.27 7.31
N GLN A 271 37.46 17.82 6.28
CA GLN A 271 38.94 17.90 6.26
C GLN A 271 39.45 19.35 6.34
N SER A 272 38.81 20.26 5.58
CA SER A 272 39.15 21.68 5.60
C SER A 272 38.86 22.30 6.96
N ARG A 273 37.73 22.02 7.60
CA ARG A 273 37.44 22.49 8.97
C ARG A 273 38.45 22.00 9.99
N LYS A 274 38.81 20.71 9.94
CA LYS A 274 39.83 20.16 10.82
C LYS A 274 41.21 20.79 10.59
N ALA A 275 41.57 21.02 9.33
CA ALA A 275 42.85 21.69 9.00
C ALA A 275 42.89 23.12 9.59
N VAL A 276 41.82 23.90 9.47
CA VAL A 276 41.69 25.24 10.07
C VAL A 276 41.78 25.16 11.59
N GLU A 277 41.12 24.20 12.21
CA GLU A 277 41.18 24.00 13.67
C GLU A 277 42.60 23.66 14.14
N ILE A 278 43.30 22.76 13.45
CA ILE A 278 44.69 22.38 13.76
C ILE A 278 45.62 23.59 13.64
N GLU A 279 45.54 24.37 12.57
CA GLU A 279 46.38 25.57 12.39
C GLU A 279 46.05 26.66 13.40
N THR A 280 44.79 26.83 13.75
CA THR A 280 44.36 27.79 14.78
C THR A 280 44.91 27.40 16.16
N ASN A 281 44.78 26.11 16.51
CA ASN A 281 45.30 25.59 17.78
C ASN A 281 46.81 25.67 17.83
N ARG A 282 47.50 25.41 16.72
CA ARG A 282 48.96 25.56 16.62
C ARG A 282 49.38 27.01 16.81
N ALA A 283 48.76 27.95 16.12
CA ALA A 283 49.03 29.37 16.30
C ALA A 283 48.74 29.84 17.73
N GLN A 284 47.68 29.38 18.35
CA GLN A 284 47.40 29.67 19.76
C GLN A 284 48.47 29.10 20.68
N ALA A 285 48.88 27.83 20.45
CA ALA A 285 49.94 27.21 21.25
C ALA A 285 51.29 27.95 21.13
N GLU A 286 51.61 28.50 19.96
CA GLU A 286 52.80 29.31 19.75
C GLU A 286 52.71 30.70 20.45
N VAL A 287 51.55 31.31 20.42
CA VAL A 287 51.32 32.65 21.01
C VAL A 287 51.10 32.60 22.52
N GLN A 288 50.58 31.54 23.08
CA GLN A 288 50.25 31.41 24.49
C GLN A 288 51.47 31.64 25.43
N PRO A 289 52.62 31.02 25.21
CA PRO A 289 53.80 31.24 26.02
C PRO A 289 54.27 32.71 25.97
N LEU A 290 54.18 33.31 24.77
CA LEU A 290 54.58 34.74 24.62
C LEU A 290 53.62 35.66 25.36
N ARG A 291 52.35 35.43 25.36
CA ARG A 291 51.34 36.17 26.14
C ARG A 291 51.58 36.01 27.64
N TRP A 292 51.85 34.78 28.09
CA TRP A 292 52.21 34.54 29.52
C TRP A 292 53.45 35.30 29.92
N MET A 293 54.50 35.25 29.12
CA MET A 293 55.71 35.96 29.34
C MET A 293 55.48 37.49 29.38
N ALA A 294 54.68 38.00 28.44
CA ALA A 294 54.31 39.41 28.41
C ALA A 294 53.53 39.85 29.67
N GLN A 295 52.61 39.02 30.15
CA GLN A 295 51.85 39.25 31.38
C GLN A 295 52.80 39.28 32.61
N GLN A 296 53.66 38.28 32.76
CA GLN A 296 54.67 38.25 33.86
C GLN A 296 55.57 39.45 33.85
N LEU A 297 56.06 39.86 32.66
CA LEU A 297 56.87 41.05 32.53
C LEU A 297 56.11 42.36 32.89
N ALA A 298 54.79 42.39 32.49
CA ALA A 298 53.92 43.52 32.84
C ALA A 298 53.68 43.62 34.38
N GLU A 299 53.50 42.49 35.05
CA GLU A 299 53.36 42.42 36.52
C GLU A 299 54.63 42.79 37.24
N LEU A 300 55.78 42.29 36.77
CA LEU A 300 57.07 42.69 37.28
C LEU A 300 57.30 44.20 37.14
N LYS A 301 56.93 44.80 36.04
CA LYS A 301 57.04 46.25 35.83
C LYS A 301 56.15 47.08 36.75
N ARG A 302 54.94 46.52 37.12
CA ARG A 302 54.01 47.13 38.09
C ARG A 302 54.52 47.02 39.55
N SER A 303 55.30 45.98 39.88
CA SER A 303 55.78 45.69 41.22
C SER A 303 56.90 46.60 41.70
N GLY A 304 57.43 47.44 40.81
CA GLY A 304 58.45 48.44 41.18
C GLY A 304 59.51 48.69 40.11
N GLU A 305 60.16 49.88 40.18
CA GLU A 305 61.08 50.34 39.15
C GLU A 305 62.33 49.45 39.02
N ASN A 306 62.75 48.79 40.13
CA ASN A 306 63.91 47.89 40.17
C ASN A 306 63.57 46.38 39.95
N ALA A 307 62.33 45.97 39.91
CA ALA A 307 61.96 44.58 39.83
C ALA A 307 62.32 43.94 38.46
N LEU A 308 62.13 44.65 37.37
CA LEU A 308 62.50 44.18 36.03
C LEU A 308 63.99 44.03 35.82
N PRO A 309 64.89 45.03 36.23
CA PRO A 309 66.31 44.85 36.15
C PRO A 309 66.82 43.68 37.01
N ALA A 310 66.25 43.48 38.18
CA ALA A 310 66.64 42.39 39.09
C ALA A 310 66.27 41.01 38.46
N TYR A 311 65.08 40.88 37.84
CA TYR A 311 64.70 39.69 37.13
C TYR A 311 65.60 39.37 35.93
N ILE A 312 65.93 40.37 35.12
CA ILE A 312 66.84 40.20 33.98
C ILE A 312 68.22 39.75 34.46
N ARG A 313 68.70 40.32 35.59
CA ARG A 313 69.99 39.94 36.21
C ARG A 313 69.98 38.49 36.67
N ASN A 314 68.88 38.02 37.32
CA ASN A 314 68.73 36.61 37.76
C ASN A 314 68.67 35.64 36.61
N VAL A 315 67.89 35.92 35.55
CA VAL A 315 67.83 35.08 34.33
C VAL A 315 69.25 35.03 33.68
N ARG A 316 69.94 36.11 33.58
CA ARG A 316 71.35 36.16 33.10
C ARG A 316 72.27 35.30 33.94
N LEU A 317 72.19 35.38 35.28
CA LEU A 317 72.96 34.52 36.17
C LEU A 317 72.72 33.06 36.00
N GLU A 318 71.46 32.69 35.81
CA GLU A 318 71.08 31.28 35.52
C GLU A 318 71.63 30.83 34.17
N LEU A 319 71.56 31.67 33.15
CA LEU A 319 72.15 31.36 31.83
C LEU A 319 73.70 31.23 31.93
N PHE A 320 74.36 32.08 32.70
CA PHE A 320 75.78 31.99 32.92
C PHE A 320 76.17 30.71 33.68
N SER A 321 75.38 30.29 34.65
CA SER A 321 75.60 29.00 35.37
C SER A 321 75.55 27.78 34.53
N ARG A 322 74.72 27.83 33.45
CA ARG A 322 74.54 26.73 32.48
C ARG A 322 75.47 26.81 31.24
N ALA A 323 76.18 27.90 31.10
CA ALA A 323 77.07 28.17 29.96
C ALA A 323 78.37 27.38 30.05
N LYS A 324 78.70 26.57 29.07
CA LYS A 324 79.96 25.81 28.92
C LYS A 324 81.14 26.76 28.61
N ARG A 325 80.89 27.95 28.06
CA ARG A 325 81.93 28.91 27.65
C ARG A 325 81.38 30.35 27.69
N VAL A 326 81.99 31.25 28.33
CA VAL A 326 81.62 32.68 28.42
C VAL A 326 82.68 33.48 27.66
N ILE A 327 82.31 34.22 26.65
CA ILE A 327 83.19 35.12 25.89
C ILE A 327 82.85 36.56 26.30
N LEU A 328 83.73 37.24 27.03
CA LEU A 328 83.66 38.65 27.39
C LEU A 328 84.21 39.47 26.23
N LYS A 329 83.40 40.33 25.66
CA LYS A 329 83.82 41.28 24.64
C LYS A 329 83.96 42.61 25.35
N GLU A 330 85.15 43.09 25.53
CA GLU A 330 85.42 44.41 26.10
C GLU A 330 84.88 45.48 25.14
N LYS A 331 84.15 46.43 25.67
CA LYS A 331 83.63 47.53 24.90
C LYS A 331 84.77 48.55 24.82
N ALA A 332 85.41 48.68 23.67
CA ALA A 332 86.39 49.78 23.44
C ALA A 332 85.66 51.09 23.60
N SER A 333 86.25 51.98 24.45
CA SER A 333 85.84 53.34 24.81
C SER A 333 85.63 54.19 23.57
#